data_f617881d6cbb08f8500d85ecf35a100d
#
_entry.id   f617881d6cbb08f8500d85ecf35a100d
#
_cell.length_a   1.000
_cell.length_b   1.000
_cell.length_c   1.000
_cell.angle_alpha   90.00
_cell.angle_beta   90.00
_cell.angle_gamma   90.00
#
_symmetry.space_group_name_H-M   'P 1'
#
loop_
_entity.id
_entity.type
_entity.pdbx_description
1 polymer ?
#
loop_
_entity_poly.entity_id
_entity_poly.type
_entity_poly.pdbx_seq_one_letter_code
_entity_poly.pdbx_strand_id
1 'polypeptide(L)'
;RREKFADEVTTALHELHKNIAEKFGDSMHPDCDGWLDFYRPFARAVLDEAERAHSQGKLSARIIGAMRAAWSKFDIIFSEKVETACLIHGDLNVGNIMVGKGYKLTGFIDPLNCMYADREYDLFQFDNLTGKHFFLRETYTKKYGASRYCKQKLAFYGLWNEVYCYIK
;
A
#
# COMPACT_ATOMS: atom_id res chain seq x y z
N ARG A 1 12.87 -0.16 22.96
CA ARG A 1 13.15 -1.18 21.91
C ARG A 1 12.25 -1.01 20.68
N ARG A 2 10.93 -0.83 20.88
CA ARG A 2 9.98 -0.64 19.75
C ARG A 2 10.30 0.57 18.90
N GLU A 3 10.57 1.72 19.53
CA GLU A 3 10.92 2.96 18.83
C GLU A 3 12.17 2.79 17.95
N LYS A 4 13.22 2.13 18.48
CA LYS A 4 14.43 1.86 17.70
C LYS A 4 14.14 0.95 16.51
N PHE A 5 13.34 -0.10 16.70
CA PHE A 5 12.90 -0.98 15.62
C PHE A 5 12.09 -0.23 14.57
N ALA A 6 11.12 0.58 15.00
CA ALA A 6 10.33 1.39 14.08
C ALA A 6 11.20 2.39 13.31
N ASP A 7 12.19 2.98 13.97
CA ASP A 7 13.16 3.89 13.34
C ASP A 7 13.99 3.17 12.27
N GLU A 8 14.55 1.99 12.57
CA GLU A 8 15.34 1.18 11.63
C GLU A 8 14.49 0.76 10.41
N VAL A 9 13.29 0.22 10.63
CA VAL A 9 12.39 -0.24 9.56
C VAL A 9 11.97 0.91 8.66
N THR A 10 11.53 2.02 9.25
CA THR A 10 11.04 3.16 8.46
C THR A 10 12.18 3.88 7.73
N THR A 11 13.39 3.87 8.28
CA THR A 11 14.58 4.38 7.58
C THR A 11 14.93 3.49 6.39
N ALA A 12 14.96 2.18 6.57
CA ALA A 12 15.25 1.24 5.48
C ALA A 12 14.19 1.31 4.36
N LEU A 13 12.91 1.42 4.72
CA LEU A 13 11.86 1.62 3.73
C LEU A 13 12.02 2.94 2.98
N HIS A 14 12.35 4.02 3.68
CA HIS A 14 12.58 5.30 3.01
C HIS A 14 13.78 5.23 2.04
N GLU A 15 14.86 4.52 2.39
CA GLU A 15 15.98 4.28 1.47
C GLU A 15 15.54 3.49 0.22
N LEU A 16 14.63 2.52 0.37
CA LEU A 16 14.02 1.84 -0.79
C LEU A 16 13.26 2.85 -1.66
N HIS A 17 12.43 3.70 -1.06
CA HIS A 17 11.62 4.70 -1.76
C HIS A 17 12.45 5.81 -2.45
N LYS A 18 13.74 5.97 -2.14
CA LYS A 18 14.64 6.88 -2.88
C LYS A 18 15.01 6.35 -4.26
N ASN A 19 14.80 5.07 -4.53
CA ASN A 19 14.93 4.55 -5.88
C ASN A 19 13.69 4.99 -6.66
N ILE A 20 13.88 5.88 -7.63
CA ILE A 20 12.80 6.50 -8.39
C ILE A 20 12.92 6.17 -9.87
N ALA A 21 11.79 6.20 -10.57
CA ALA A 21 11.73 6.12 -12.02
C ALA A 21 11.02 7.34 -12.60
N GLU A 22 11.14 7.54 -13.90
CA GLU A 22 10.42 8.58 -14.63
C GLU A 22 8.92 8.26 -14.77
N LYS A 23 8.56 6.97 -14.77
CA LYS A 23 7.21 6.46 -14.97
C LYS A 23 6.77 5.53 -13.84
N PHE A 24 5.47 5.40 -13.70
CA PHE A 24 4.82 4.48 -12.74
C PHE A 24 4.53 3.13 -13.40
N GLY A 25 4.39 2.08 -12.61
CA GLY A 25 3.99 0.75 -13.06
C GLY A 25 4.98 -0.35 -12.68
N ASP A 26 5.00 -1.40 -13.47
CA ASP A 26 5.83 -2.58 -13.26
C ASP A 26 7.31 -2.23 -13.02
N SER A 27 7.96 -2.92 -12.10
CA SER A 27 9.35 -2.63 -11.69
C SER A 27 10.37 -2.80 -12.83
N MET A 28 10.07 -3.62 -13.83
CA MET A 28 10.97 -3.86 -14.98
C MET A 28 10.65 -2.97 -16.17
N HIS A 29 9.38 -2.57 -16.32
CA HIS A 29 8.89 -1.82 -17.47
C HIS A 29 7.82 -0.80 -17.06
N PRO A 30 8.18 0.23 -16.25
CA PRO A 30 7.22 1.27 -15.88
C PRO A 30 6.87 2.11 -17.12
N ASP A 31 5.58 2.25 -17.44
CA ASP A 31 5.11 2.86 -18.68
C ASP A 31 4.02 3.93 -18.50
N CYS A 32 3.47 4.10 -17.30
CA CYS A 32 2.42 5.08 -17.01
C CYS A 32 2.99 6.44 -16.58
N ASP A 33 2.45 7.53 -17.10
CA ASP A 33 2.90 8.89 -16.79
C ASP A 33 2.46 9.39 -15.40
N GLY A 34 1.42 8.79 -14.83
CA GLY A 34 0.93 9.09 -13.50
C GLY A 34 0.54 7.85 -12.70
N TRP A 35 0.57 7.98 -11.37
CA TRP A 35 0.13 6.88 -10.51
C TRP A 35 -1.31 6.44 -10.80
N LEU A 36 -2.21 7.37 -11.05
CA LEU A 36 -3.62 7.05 -11.30
C LEU A 36 -3.86 6.47 -12.70
N ASP A 37 -2.97 6.69 -13.64
CA ASP A 37 -3.05 6.04 -14.97
C ASP A 37 -2.83 4.52 -14.82
N PHE A 38 -1.99 4.11 -13.87
CA PHE A 38 -1.76 2.71 -13.50
C PHE A 38 -2.83 2.19 -12.51
N TYR A 39 -3.05 2.89 -11.40
CA TYR A 39 -3.82 2.36 -10.28
C TYR A 39 -5.33 2.38 -10.48
N ARG A 40 -5.90 3.41 -11.11
CA ARG A 40 -7.36 3.52 -11.33
C ARG A 40 -7.93 2.37 -12.16
N PRO A 41 -7.35 1.97 -13.32
CA PRO A 41 -7.82 0.81 -14.07
C PRO A 41 -7.78 -0.49 -13.24
N PHE A 42 -6.69 -0.70 -12.50
CA PHE A 42 -6.57 -1.85 -11.60
C PHE A 42 -7.66 -1.83 -10.52
N ALA A 43 -7.82 -0.71 -9.82
CA ALA A 43 -8.83 -0.59 -8.77
C ALA A 43 -10.25 -0.76 -9.30
N ARG A 44 -10.53 -0.27 -10.51
CA ARG A 44 -11.82 -0.49 -11.18
C ARG A 44 -12.06 -1.96 -11.49
N ALA A 45 -11.07 -2.65 -12.03
CA ALA A 45 -11.18 -4.08 -12.34
C ALA A 45 -11.44 -4.92 -11.07
N VAL A 46 -10.78 -4.59 -9.95
CA VAL A 46 -11.03 -5.24 -8.66
C VAL A 46 -12.47 -5.01 -8.18
N LEU A 47 -13.00 -3.80 -8.32
CA LEU A 47 -14.39 -3.50 -7.96
C LEU A 47 -15.37 -4.30 -8.83
N ASP A 48 -15.14 -4.35 -10.15
CA ASP A 48 -16.01 -5.11 -11.07
C ASP A 48 -15.99 -6.62 -10.75
N GLU A 49 -14.86 -7.16 -10.33
CA GLU A 49 -14.73 -8.54 -9.90
C GLU A 49 -15.43 -8.79 -8.54
N ALA A 50 -15.31 -7.83 -7.62
CA ALA A 50 -16.03 -7.87 -6.35
C ALA A 50 -17.57 -7.83 -6.54
N GLU A 51 -18.08 -7.04 -7.49
CA GLU A 51 -19.49 -7.01 -7.87
C GLU A 51 -19.96 -8.38 -8.39
N ARG A 52 -19.16 -9.03 -9.25
CA ARG A 52 -19.45 -10.38 -9.72
C ARG A 52 -19.44 -11.40 -8.58
N ALA A 53 -18.43 -11.34 -7.70
CA ALA A 53 -18.34 -12.21 -6.53
C ALA A 53 -19.55 -12.03 -5.59
N HIS A 54 -20.00 -10.79 -5.41
CA HIS A 54 -21.21 -10.50 -4.63
C HIS A 54 -22.47 -11.08 -5.28
N SER A 55 -22.65 -10.92 -6.59
CA SER A 55 -23.82 -11.49 -7.29
C SER A 55 -23.88 -13.02 -7.23
N GLN A 56 -22.71 -13.67 -7.04
CA GLN A 56 -22.57 -15.12 -6.84
C GLN A 56 -22.70 -15.55 -5.36
N GLY A 57 -22.98 -14.63 -4.43
CA GLY A 57 -23.06 -14.89 -2.99
C GLY A 57 -21.71 -15.15 -2.30
N LYS A 58 -20.59 -14.91 -2.98
CA LYS A 58 -19.23 -15.13 -2.43
C LYS A 58 -18.73 -13.94 -1.59
N LEU A 59 -19.25 -12.75 -1.83
CA LEU A 59 -18.88 -11.53 -1.10
C LEU A 59 -20.11 -10.91 -0.44
N SER A 60 -19.98 -10.51 0.83
CA SER A 60 -21.09 -9.96 1.59
C SER A 60 -21.54 -8.57 1.10
N ALA A 61 -22.84 -8.26 1.28
CA ALA A 61 -23.41 -6.94 0.97
C ALA A 61 -22.70 -5.80 1.74
N ARG A 62 -22.18 -6.09 2.94
CA ARG A 62 -21.43 -5.11 3.74
C ARG A 62 -20.12 -4.71 3.07
N ILE A 63 -19.36 -5.68 2.56
CA ILE A 63 -18.06 -5.43 1.93
C ILE A 63 -18.25 -4.68 0.61
N ILE A 64 -19.14 -5.16 -0.25
CA ILE A 64 -19.37 -4.47 -1.54
C ILE A 64 -19.96 -3.06 -1.35
N GLY A 65 -20.82 -2.86 -0.34
CA GLY A 65 -21.31 -1.55 0.04
C GLY A 65 -20.21 -0.58 0.47
N ALA A 66 -19.24 -1.08 1.25
CA ALA A 66 -18.06 -0.29 1.64
C ALA A 66 -17.17 0.07 0.45
N MET A 67 -16.96 -0.88 -0.49
CA MET A 67 -16.18 -0.61 -1.71
C MET A 67 -16.86 0.43 -2.61
N ARG A 68 -18.17 0.33 -2.83
CA ARG A 68 -18.94 1.32 -3.59
C ARG A 68 -18.85 2.72 -2.97
N ALA A 69 -19.01 2.81 -1.64
CA ALA A 69 -18.90 4.06 -0.91
C ALA A 69 -17.48 4.67 -0.98
N ALA A 70 -16.43 3.84 -0.91
CA ALA A 70 -15.07 4.29 -1.08
C ALA A 70 -14.79 4.73 -2.53
N TRP A 71 -15.26 3.95 -3.52
CA TRP A 71 -15.12 4.28 -4.94
C TRP A 71 -15.78 5.60 -5.31
N SER A 72 -16.97 5.91 -4.77
CA SER A 72 -17.65 7.19 -5.02
C SER A 72 -16.87 8.42 -4.54
N LYS A 73 -15.84 8.20 -3.70
CA LYS A 73 -14.93 9.24 -3.18
C LYS A 73 -13.52 9.16 -3.78
N PHE A 74 -13.31 8.30 -4.77
CA PHE A 74 -11.98 8.03 -5.34
C PHE A 74 -11.26 9.32 -5.74
N ASP A 75 -11.91 10.19 -6.51
CA ASP A 75 -11.30 11.43 -6.99
C ASP A 75 -10.94 12.42 -5.87
N ILE A 76 -11.67 12.39 -4.75
CA ILE A 76 -11.35 13.21 -3.58
C ILE A 76 -10.17 12.60 -2.83
N ILE A 77 -10.18 11.28 -2.60
CA ILE A 77 -9.13 10.56 -1.87
C ILE A 77 -7.79 10.70 -2.59
N PHE A 78 -7.80 10.63 -3.91
CA PHE A 78 -6.62 10.69 -4.78
C PHE A 78 -6.46 12.04 -5.50
N SER A 79 -7.03 13.12 -4.95
CA SER A 79 -6.96 14.46 -5.56
C SER A 79 -5.57 15.09 -5.53
N GLU A 80 -4.73 14.69 -4.58
CA GLU A 80 -3.34 15.12 -4.51
C GLU A 80 -2.48 14.26 -5.44
N LYS A 81 -1.84 14.90 -6.41
CA LYS A 81 -1.01 14.19 -7.39
C LYS A 81 0.19 13.53 -6.72
N VAL A 82 0.47 12.29 -7.07
CA VAL A 82 1.72 11.62 -6.71
C VAL A 82 2.80 12.05 -7.70
N GLU A 83 3.75 12.87 -7.25
CA GLU A 83 4.75 13.47 -8.13
C GLU A 83 5.91 12.56 -8.46
N THR A 84 6.19 11.56 -7.61
CA THR A 84 7.38 10.72 -7.73
C THR A 84 7.01 9.25 -7.74
N ALA A 85 7.43 8.55 -8.77
CA ALA A 85 7.33 7.10 -8.88
C ALA A 85 8.45 6.46 -8.05
N CYS A 86 8.14 6.08 -6.81
CA CYS A 86 9.07 5.46 -5.89
C CYS A 86 9.03 3.93 -6.05
N LEU A 87 10.19 3.27 -5.99
CA LEU A 87 10.22 1.82 -5.87
C LEU A 87 9.63 1.41 -4.53
N ILE A 88 8.53 0.66 -4.56
CA ILE A 88 7.87 0.13 -3.37
C ILE A 88 8.10 -1.38 -3.23
N HIS A 89 7.97 -1.89 -2.02
CA HIS A 89 7.98 -3.34 -1.75
C HIS A 89 6.67 -4.01 -2.20
N GLY A 90 5.54 -3.32 -2.02
CA GLY A 90 4.20 -3.73 -2.45
C GLY A 90 3.50 -4.75 -1.57
N ASP A 91 4.23 -5.42 -0.65
CA ASP A 91 3.67 -6.36 0.35
C ASP A 91 4.46 -6.31 1.68
N LEU A 92 4.77 -5.12 2.19
CA LEU A 92 5.59 -4.95 3.39
C LEU A 92 4.77 -5.05 4.69
N ASN A 93 4.22 -6.22 4.96
CA ASN A 93 3.66 -6.54 6.27
C ASN A 93 4.78 -6.98 7.24
N VAL A 94 4.47 -7.11 8.55
CA VAL A 94 5.47 -7.48 9.57
C VAL A 94 6.06 -8.87 9.38
N GLY A 95 5.39 -9.78 8.69
CA GLY A 95 5.91 -11.11 8.36
C GLY A 95 7.07 -11.05 7.35
N ASN A 96 7.15 -9.99 6.56
CA ASN A 96 8.18 -9.77 5.54
C ASN A 96 9.35 -8.92 6.06
N ILE A 97 9.39 -8.62 7.36
CA ILE A 97 10.45 -7.86 8.01
C ILE A 97 11.35 -8.81 8.80
N MET A 98 12.57 -9.02 8.32
CA MET A 98 13.53 -9.92 8.96
C MET A 98 14.32 -9.22 10.06
N VAL A 99 14.45 -9.90 11.20
CA VAL A 99 15.18 -9.39 12.36
C VAL A 99 16.23 -10.39 12.85
N GLY A 100 17.39 -9.88 13.18
CA GLY A 100 18.49 -10.65 13.78
C GLY A 100 18.53 -10.55 15.31
N LYS A 101 19.69 -10.91 15.87
CA LYS A 101 19.95 -10.81 17.31
C LYS A 101 19.72 -9.39 17.81
N GLY A 102 19.05 -9.25 18.95
CA GLY A 102 18.75 -7.96 19.57
C GLY A 102 17.66 -7.17 18.88
N TYR A 103 16.85 -7.81 18.03
CA TYR A 103 15.77 -7.18 17.22
C TYR A 103 16.29 -6.14 16.22
N LYS A 104 17.50 -6.30 15.74
CA LYS A 104 18.06 -5.47 14.69
C LYS A 104 17.49 -5.86 13.33
N LEU A 105 17.03 -4.90 12.54
CA LEU A 105 16.58 -5.14 11.16
C LEU A 105 17.74 -5.77 10.36
N THR A 106 17.44 -6.82 9.60
CA THR A 106 18.40 -7.47 8.68
C THR A 106 17.97 -7.38 7.22
N GLY A 107 16.70 -7.14 6.94
CA GLY A 107 16.20 -6.94 5.59
C GLY A 107 14.70 -7.10 5.46
N PHE A 108 14.22 -6.86 4.25
CA PHE A 108 12.88 -7.17 3.79
C PHE A 108 12.92 -8.36 2.83
N ILE A 109 11.90 -9.18 2.83
CA ILE A 109 11.77 -10.37 1.97
C ILE A 109 10.42 -10.35 1.24
N ASP A 110 10.31 -11.16 0.19
CA ASP A 110 9.10 -11.35 -0.60
C ASP A 110 8.52 -10.07 -1.23
N PRO A 111 9.30 -9.30 -2.01
CA PRO A 111 8.83 -8.11 -2.70
C PRO A 111 8.01 -8.48 -3.96
N LEU A 112 6.99 -9.34 -3.81
CA LEU A 112 6.25 -9.96 -4.93
C LEU A 112 5.45 -8.95 -5.75
N ASN A 113 5.10 -7.81 -5.16
CA ASN A 113 4.35 -6.74 -5.81
C ASN A 113 5.18 -5.46 -5.96
N CYS A 114 6.52 -5.60 -6.03
CA CYS A 114 7.37 -4.42 -6.19
C CYS A 114 7.10 -3.73 -7.52
N MET A 115 6.96 -2.42 -7.46
CA MET A 115 6.66 -1.57 -8.61
C MET A 115 7.09 -0.14 -8.33
N TYR A 116 7.09 0.71 -9.35
CA TYR A 116 7.24 2.15 -9.19
C TYR A 116 5.87 2.79 -8.99
N ALA A 117 5.63 3.29 -7.78
CA ALA A 117 4.29 3.62 -7.30
C ALA A 117 4.27 4.82 -6.33
N ASP A 118 3.08 5.10 -5.81
CA ASP A 118 2.90 5.94 -4.63
C ASP A 118 3.56 5.27 -3.41
N ARG A 119 4.55 5.92 -2.80
CA ARG A 119 5.23 5.41 -1.60
C ARG A 119 4.29 5.11 -0.43
N GLU A 120 3.14 5.79 -0.36
CA GLU A 120 2.15 5.54 0.69
C GLU A 120 1.48 4.17 0.53
N TYR A 121 1.57 3.53 -0.65
CA TYR A 121 1.04 2.19 -0.84
C TYR A 121 1.68 1.17 0.12
N ASP A 122 2.97 1.24 0.40
CA ASP A 122 3.61 0.33 1.37
C ASP A 122 3.09 0.50 2.81
N LEU A 123 2.56 1.69 3.15
CA LEU A 123 2.21 2.01 4.52
C LEU A 123 0.92 1.33 5.01
N PHE A 124 0.00 0.91 4.11
CA PHE A 124 -1.21 0.23 4.56
C PHE A 124 -0.92 -1.15 5.15
N GLN A 125 0.12 -1.82 4.69
CA GLN A 125 0.54 -3.13 5.18
C GLN A 125 1.11 -3.09 6.60
N PHE A 126 1.61 -1.95 7.05
CA PHE A 126 2.15 -1.80 8.40
C PHE A 126 1.14 -2.01 9.52
N ASP A 127 -0.16 -1.86 9.24
CA ASP A 127 -1.21 -2.09 10.23
C ASP A 127 -1.76 -3.53 10.18
N ASN A 128 -1.33 -4.33 9.20
CA ASN A 128 -1.74 -5.71 9.07
C ASN A 128 -1.10 -6.59 10.14
N LEU A 129 -1.74 -7.72 10.46
CA LEU A 129 -1.29 -8.67 11.48
C LEU A 129 -1.05 -7.95 12.82
N THR A 130 0.16 -8.06 13.35
CA THR A 130 0.59 -7.41 14.60
C THR A 130 1.31 -6.08 14.37
N GLY A 131 1.43 -5.62 13.12
CA GLY A 131 2.22 -4.46 12.72
C GLY A 131 1.85 -3.17 13.41
N LYS A 132 0.56 -2.93 13.66
CA LYS A 132 0.05 -1.76 14.40
C LYS A 132 0.70 -1.56 15.78
N HIS A 133 1.20 -2.64 16.42
CA HIS A 133 1.85 -2.56 17.72
C HIS A 133 3.26 -1.96 17.68
N PHE A 134 3.83 -1.83 16.48
CA PHE A 134 5.17 -1.27 16.27
C PHE A 134 5.14 0.20 15.86
N PHE A 135 3.96 0.78 15.58
CA PHE A 135 3.80 2.18 15.18
C PHE A 135 4.63 2.56 13.94
N LEU A 136 4.78 1.62 12.99
CA LEU A 136 5.63 1.81 11.81
C LEU A 136 5.10 2.93 10.91
N ARG A 137 3.78 2.91 10.65
CA ARG A 137 3.11 3.93 9.84
C ARG A 137 3.27 5.33 10.44
N GLU A 138 2.97 5.47 11.73
CA GLU A 138 3.07 6.74 12.46
C GLU A 138 4.50 7.26 12.46
N THR A 139 5.47 6.37 12.67
CA THR A 139 6.90 6.73 12.64
C THR A 139 7.31 7.17 11.24
N TYR A 140 6.91 6.45 10.20
CA TYR A 140 7.23 6.82 8.82
C TYR A 140 6.63 8.18 8.45
N THR A 141 5.34 8.37 8.68
CA THR A 141 4.64 9.61 8.30
C THR A 141 5.14 10.82 9.09
N LYS A 142 5.53 10.64 10.35
CA LYS A 142 6.15 11.69 11.17
C LYS A 142 7.52 12.12 10.63
N LYS A 143 8.33 11.16 10.14
CA LYS A 143 9.69 11.43 9.64
C LYS A 143 9.70 12.01 8.23
N TYR A 144 8.86 11.49 7.35
CA TYR A 144 8.98 11.71 5.91
C TYR A 144 7.75 12.39 5.30
N GLY A 145 6.79 12.77 6.13
CA GLY A 145 5.55 13.41 5.70
C GLY A 145 4.55 12.43 5.09
N ALA A 146 3.34 12.93 4.91
CA ALA A 146 2.23 12.21 4.30
C ALA A 146 1.36 13.18 3.49
N SER A 147 0.64 12.65 2.48
CA SER A 147 -0.34 13.41 1.73
C SER A 147 -1.55 13.82 2.60
N ARG A 148 -2.28 14.83 2.17
CA ARG A 148 -3.47 15.33 2.89
C ARG A 148 -4.49 14.24 3.21
N TYR A 149 -4.70 13.31 2.29
CA TYR A 149 -5.66 12.22 2.42
C TYR A 149 -5.00 10.86 2.68
N CYS A 150 -3.76 10.82 3.20
CA CYS A 150 -3.00 9.60 3.45
C CYS A 150 -3.84 8.55 4.20
N LYS A 151 -4.50 8.92 5.30
CA LYS A 151 -5.33 7.97 6.07
C LYS A 151 -6.44 7.32 5.23
N GLN A 152 -7.10 8.10 4.38
CA GLN A 152 -8.16 7.62 3.50
C GLN A 152 -7.58 6.76 2.36
N LYS A 153 -6.42 7.15 1.79
CA LYS A 153 -5.70 6.35 0.80
C LYS A 153 -5.31 4.99 1.36
N LEU A 154 -4.73 4.94 2.56
CA LEU A 154 -4.34 3.68 3.20
C LEU A 154 -5.56 2.77 3.45
N ALA A 155 -6.67 3.33 3.91
CA ALA A 155 -7.91 2.57 4.08
C ALA A 155 -8.45 2.04 2.73
N PHE A 156 -8.34 2.84 1.66
CA PHE A 156 -8.72 2.41 0.31
C PHE A 156 -7.81 1.29 -0.18
N TYR A 157 -6.48 1.49 -0.15
CA TYR A 157 -5.51 0.48 -0.56
C TYR A 157 -5.70 -0.84 0.21
N GLY A 158 -5.87 -0.77 1.53
CA GLY A 158 -6.08 -1.95 2.36
C GLY A 158 -7.37 -2.70 2.00
N LEU A 159 -8.51 -2.00 1.88
CA LEU A 159 -9.78 -2.64 1.50
C LEU A 159 -9.69 -3.31 0.12
N TRP A 160 -9.07 -2.64 -0.87
CA TRP A 160 -8.89 -3.18 -2.22
C TRP A 160 -7.98 -4.40 -2.23
N ASN A 161 -6.85 -4.35 -1.51
CA ASN A 161 -5.93 -5.47 -1.40
C ASN A 161 -6.58 -6.69 -0.74
N GLU A 162 -7.26 -6.51 0.38
CA GLU A 162 -7.94 -7.60 1.09
C GLU A 162 -9.01 -8.27 0.21
N VAL A 163 -9.83 -7.48 -0.48
CA VAL A 163 -10.85 -8.03 -1.38
C VAL A 163 -10.20 -8.71 -2.57
N TYR A 164 -9.18 -8.12 -3.19
CA TYR A 164 -8.44 -8.73 -4.30
C TYR A 164 -7.87 -10.10 -3.92
N CYS A 165 -7.22 -10.20 -2.76
CA CYS A 165 -6.69 -11.48 -2.27
C CYS A 165 -7.78 -12.51 -1.93
N TYR A 166 -8.96 -12.05 -1.49
CA TYR A 166 -10.06 -12.94 -1.13
C TYR A 166 -10.77 -13.54 -2.35
N ILE A 167 -10.87 -12.80 -3.45
CA ILE A 167 -11.62 -13.24 -4.66
C ILE A 167 -10.74 -13.96 -5.69
N LYS A 168 -9.41 -13.96 -5.53
CA LYS A 168 -8.44 -14.73 -6.35
C LYS A 168 -8.26 -16.13 -5.82
#